data_6d92275b68f19027c262fa97c6e8e4a0
#
_entry.id   6d92275b68f19027c262fa97c6e8e4a0
#
_cell.length_a   1.000
_cell.length_b   1.000
_cell.length_c   1.000
_cell.angle_alpha   90.00
_cell.angle_beta   90.00
_cell.angle_gamma   90.00
#
_symmetry.space_group_name_H-M   'P 1'
#
loop_
_entity.id
_entity.type
_entity.pdbx_description
1 polymer ?
#
loop_
_entity_poly.entity_id
_entity_poly.type
_entity_poly.pdbx_seq_one_letter_code
_entity_poly.pdbx_strand_id
1 'polypeptide(L)'
;MSSKWGIAVVLIISAFCTTVQAATADNSATIEVTSGLSAIPTKCITLTQGRQCFATATLRWQAPVKGNYCIYQVGKNKALDCWYNQQKNTTTFEFESSKTVQYKLVAYDQEQTIAYTHIEVSWVHKASPRKRRWRLF
;
A
#
# COMPACT_ATOMS: atom_id res chain seq x y z
N MET A 1 3.78 -37.03 83.17
CA MET A 1 3.93 -38.26 82.39
C MET A 1 2.68 -38.55 81.61
N SER A 2 2.80 -39.02 80.41
CA SER A 2 1.86 -39.46 79.41
C SER A 2 1.24 -38.35 78.58
N SER A 3 1.90 -38.21 77.47
CA SER A 3 1.40 -37.59 76.27
C SER A 3 0.29 -38.44 75.66
N LYS A 4 -0.80 -37.83 75.26
CA LYS A 4 -1.75 -38.44 74.32
C LYS A 4 -1.80 -37.65 73.03
N TRP A 5 -1.23 -38.24 72.04
CA TRP A 5 -1.24 -37.75 70.69
C TRP A 5 -2.67 -37.91 70.11
N GLY A 6 -3.26 -36.78 69.80
CA GLY A 6 -4.46 -36.73 68.97
C GLY A 6 -4.06 -36.36 67.57
N ILE A 7 -4.04 -37.35 66.68
CA ILE A 7 -3.82 -37.10 65.23
C ILE A 7 -5.18 -36.67 64.68
N ALA A 8 -5.28 -35.37 64.45
CA ALA A 8 -6.38 -34.82 63.64
C ALA A 8 -6.00 -34.86 62.17
N VAL A 9 -6.51 -35.86 61.47
CA VAL A 9 -6.41 -35.94 60.00
C VAL A 9 -7.38 -34.92 59.45
N VAL A 10 -6.86 -33.80 59.02
CA VAL A 10 -7.65 -32.80 58.26
C VAL A 10 -7.58 -33.23 56.79
N LEU A 11 -8.68 -33.79 56.29
CA LEU A 11 -8.91 -34.02 54.89
C LEU A 11 -9.18 -32.66 54.20
N ILE A 12 -8.16 -32.12 53.55
CA ILE A 12 -8.31 -30.97 52.69
C ILE A 12 -8.78 -31.48 51.36
N ILE A 13 -10.08 -31.33 51.11
CA ILE A 13 -10.68 -31.53 49.80
C ILE A 13 -10.32 -30.29 48.97
N SER A 14 -9.29 -30.45 48.14
CA SER A 14 -8.95 -29.42 47.17
C SER A 14 -9.98 -29.44 46.03
N ALA A 15 -10.93 -28.53 46.11
CA ALA A 15 -11.81 -28.23 44.98
C ALA A 15 -10.98 -27.54 43.90
N PHE A 16 -10.62 -28.30 42.86
CA PHE A 16 -10.07 -27.71 41.65
C PHE A 16 -11.19 -26.94 40.92
N CYS A 17 -11.22 -25.64 41.19
CA CYS A 17 -11.99 -24.71 40.38
C CYS A 17 -11.24 -24.51 39.10
N THR A 18 -11.59 -25.28 38.06
CA THR A 18 -11.16 -25.02 36.67
C THR A 18 -11.84 -23.75 36.20
N THR A 19 -11.18 -22.62 36.34
CA THR A 19 -11.58 -21.41 35.65
C THR A 19 -11.36 -21.60 34.15
N VAL A 20 -12.43 -21.84 33.43
CA VAL A 20 -12.46 -21.72 31.99
C VAL A 20 -12.26 -20.24 31.68
N GLN A 21 -11.05 -19.85 31.36
CA GLN A 21 -10.79 -18.55 30.78
C GLN A 21 -11.36 -18.60 29.36
N ALA A 22 -12.51 -17.99 29.18
CA ALA A 22 -12.97 -17.61 27.86
C ALA A 22 -11.93 -16.66 27.27
N ALA A 23 -11.13 -17.14 26.33
CA ALA A 23 -10.31 -16.31 25.50
C ALA A 23 -11.27 -15.44 24.69
N THR A 24 -11.51 -14.20 25.18
CA THR A 24 -12.05 -13.16 24.32
C THR A 24 -10.98 -12.93 23.24
N ALA A 25 -11.24 -13.48 22.08
CA ALA A 25 -10.50 -13.08 20.88
C ALA A 25 -10.80 -11.59 20.69
N ASP A 26 -9.88 -10.77 21.21
CA ASP A 26 -9.85 -9.36 20.93
C ASP A 26 -9.53 -9.25 19.45
N ASN A 27 -10.59 -9.20 18.65
CA ASN A 27 -10.51 -9.00 17.21
C ASN A 27 -10.28 -7.49 16.99
N SER A 28 -9.21 -6.98 17.63
CA SER A 28 -8.61 -5.73 17.26
C SER A 28 -8.05 -5.94 15.85
N ALA A 29 -8.92 -5.74 14.85
CA ALA A 29 -8.46 -5.50 13.51
C ALA A 29 -7.57 -4.27 13.59
N THR A 30 -6.28 -4.50 13.77
CA THR A 30 -5.27 -3.49 13.57
C THR A 30 -5.44 -3.10 12.11
N ILE A 31 -6.12 -1.98 11.88
CA ILE A 31 -6.11 -1.36 10.56
C ILE A 31 -4.67 -0.91 10.39
N GLU A 32 -3.85 -1.78 9.81
CA GLU A 32 -2.55 -1.36 9.32
C GLU A 32 -2.83 -0.29 8.29
N VAL A 33 -2.65 0.96 8.68
CA VAL A 33 -2.70 2.09 7.76
C VAL A 33 -1.46 1.94 6.87
N THR A 34 -1.63 1.15 5.83
CA THR A 34 -0.58 0.88 4.85
C THR A 34 -0.29 2.18 4.12
N SER A 35 0.96 2.61 4.16
CA SER A 35 1.41 3.70 3.31
C SER A 35 1.23 3.31 1.85
N GLY A 36 0.70 4.21 1.05
CA GLY A 36 0.44 3.93 -0.35
C GLY A 36 0.46 5.18 -1.22
N LEU A 37 0.84 4.99 -2.46
CA LEU A 37 0.74 5.97 -3.53
C LEU A 37 0.13 5.28 -4.75
N SER A 38 -0.91 5.85 -5.31
CA SER A 38 -1.60 5.31 -6.48
C SER A 38 -1.77 6.38 -7.55
N ALA A 39 -1.73 5.97 -8.81
CA ALA A 39 -1.94 6.83 -9.97
C ALA A 39 -3.21 6.43 -10.72
N ILE A 40 -3.96 7.39 -11.22
CA ILE A 40 -5.12 7.21 -12.07
C ILE A 40 -5.01 8.20 -13.25
N PRO A 41 -4.94 7.74 -14.50
CA PRO A 41 -4.85 6.34 -14.92
C PRO A 41 -3.47 5.72 -14.60
N THR A 42 -3.41 4.42 -14.48
CA THR A 42 -2.14 3.68 -14.34
C THR A 42 -1.41 3.47 -15.66
N LYS A 43 -2.13 3.66 -16.77
CA LYS A 43 -1.63 3.45 -18.13
C LYS A 43 -2.12 4.53 -19.06
N CYS A 44 -1.20 5.05 -19.88
CA CYS A 44 -1.47 5.99 -20.95
C CYS A 44 -1.09 5.34 -22.29
N ILE A 45 -2.01 5.30 -23.25
CA ILE A 45 -1.83 4.56 -24.50
C ILE A 45 -1.74 5.53 -25.67
N THR A 46 -0.69 5.37 -26.49
CA THR A 46 -0.52 6.09 -27.75
C THR A 46 -0.80 5.20 -28.95
N LEU A 47 -1.09 5.81 -30.09
CA LEU A 47 -1.30 5.07 -31.35
C LEU A 47 0.00 4.56 -31.96
N THR A 48 1.12 5.20 -31.63
CA THR A 48 2.42 4.94 -32.26
C THR A 48 3.52 4.93 -31.20
N GLN A 49 4.48 4.04 -31.36
CA GLN A 49 5.64 3.98 -30.49
C GLN A 49 6.41 5.31 -30.49
N GLY A 50 6.88 5.74 -29.32
CA GLY A 50 7.69 6.94 -29.15
C GLY A 50 6.93 8.25 -29.16
N ARG A 51 5.61 8.24 -29.39
CA ARG A 51 4.79 9.44 -29.26
C ARG A 51 4.53 9.79 -27.81
N GLN A 52 4.41 11.08 -27.56
CA GLN A 52 3.98 11.57 -26.25
C GLN A 52 2.52 11.18 -25.98
N CYS A 53 2.27 10.71 -24.79
CA CYS A 53 0.95 10.46 -24.26
C CYS A 53 0.55 11.62 -23.35
N PHE A 54 -0.65 12.11 -23.55
CA PHE A 54 -1.26 13.20 -22.79
C PHE A 54 -2.44 12.67 -22.01
N ALA A 55 -2.49 12.92 -20.73
CA ALA A 55 -3.60 12.53 -19.87
C ALA A 55 -3.67 13.43 -18.64
N THR A 56 -4.86 13.69 -18.16
CA THR A 56 -5.05 14.25 -16.83
C THR A 56 -4.86 13.13 -15.81
N ALA A 57 -3.81 13.21 -15.02
CA ALA A 57 -3.43 12.20 -14.04
C ALA A 57 -3.73 12.67 -12.62
N THR A 58 -4.21 11.75 -11.81
CA THR A 58 -4.49 11.96 -10.38
C THR A 58 -3.63 11.02 -9.56
N LEU A 59 -2.85 11.58 -8.64
CA LEU A 59 -2.11 10.82 -7.64
C LEU A 59 -2.84 10.91 -6.29
N ARG A 60 -3.09 9.76 -5.68
CA ARG A 60 -3.65 9.65 -4.33
C ARG A 60 -2.62 9.01 -3.44
N TRP A 61 -2.43 9.59 -2.26
CA TRP A 61 -1.49 9.05 -1.30
C TRP A 61 -2.08 8.95 0.10
N GLN A 62 -1.53 8.04 0.86
CA GLN A 62 -1.81 7.83 2.27
C GLN A 62 -0.52 7.44 2.99
N ALA A 63 -0.31 8.01 4.16
CA ALA A 63 0.83 7.72 5.02
C ALA A 63 0.37 7.12 6.36
N PRO A 64 1.25 6.41 7.09
CA PRO A 64 0.89 5.79 8.38
C PRO A 64 0.62 6.82 9.46
N VAL A 65 1.25 7.99 9.39
CA VAL A 65 1.11 9.06 10.39
C VAL A 65 0.95 10.42 9.71
N LYS A 66 0.37 11.38 10.43
CA LYS A 66 0.36 12.78 10.00
C LYS A 66 1.79 13.32 9.94
N GLY A 67 2.10 14.06 8.89
CA GLY A 67 3.41 14.66 8.71
C GLY A 67 3.47 15.52 7.46
N ASN A 68 4.68 15.84 7.07
CA ASN A 68 4.96 16.63 5.89
C ASN A 68 5.41 15.70 4.76
N TYR A 69 4.66 15.69 3.66
CA TYR A 69 4.87 14.77 2.56
C TYR A 69 4.91 15.52 1.24
N CYS A 70 5.82 15.10 0.36
CA CYS A 70 5.92 15.61 -1.00
C CYS A 70 5.93 14.46 -2.00
N ILE A 71 5.34 14.68 -3.17
CA ILE A 71 5.44 13.76 -4.30
C ILE A 71 6.46 14.33 -5.29
N TYR A 72 7.37 13.46 -5.71
CA TYR A 72 8.37 13.73 -6.74
C TYR A 72 8.22 12.77 -7.91
N GLN A 73 8.49 13.26 -9.10
CA GLN A 73 8.82 12.40 -10.21
C GLN A 73 10.24 11.87 -10.01
N VAL A 74 10.44 10.55 -10.13
CA VAL A 74 11.77 9.95 -9.98
C VAL A 74 12.73 10.54 -11.00
N GLY A 75 13.91 10.96 -10.54
CA GLY A 75 14.92 11.66 -11.36
C GLY A 75 14.74 13.17 -11.45
N LYS A 76 13.74 13.74 -10.80
CA LYS A 76 13.54 15.19 -10.69
C LYS A 76 13.70 15.66 -9.25
N ASN A 77 14.35 16.82 -9.08
CA ASN A 77 14.57 17.42 -7.75
C ASN A 77 13.41 18.34 -7.32
N LYS A 78 12.58 18.77 -8.27
CA LYS A 78 11.41 19.61 -7.98
C LYS A 78 10.24 18.72 -7.58
N ALA A 79 9.64 19.02 -6.42
CA ALA A 79 8.39 18.36 -6.01
C ALA A 79 7.25 18.70 -6.97
N LEU A 80 6.39 17.72 -7.23
CA LEU A 80 5.16 17.91 -7.95
C LEU A 80 4.15 18.66 -7.07
N ASP A 81 4.03 18.24 -5.83
CA ASP A 81 3.19 18.85 -4.82
C ASP A 81 3.67 18.48 -3.41
N CYS A 82 3.38 19.32 -2.42
CA CYS A 82 3.74 19.11 -1.01
C CYS A 82 2.57 19.42 -0.10
N TRP A 83 2.43 18.64 0.99
CA TRP A 83 1.41 18.83 2.02
C TRP A 83 2.04 18.80 3.40
N TYR A 84 1.56 19.68 4.25
CA TYR A 84 2.05 19.83 5.62
C TYR A 84 0.99 19.37 6.61
N ASN A 85 1.42 18.61 7.62
CA ASN A 85 0.58 18.09 8.69
C ASN A 85 -0.65 17.33 8.18
N GLN A 86 -0.46 16.50 7.15
CA GLN A 86 -1.50 15.67 6.55
C GLN A 86 -1.11 14.20 6.55
N GLN A 87 -2.08 13.33 6.47
CA GLN A 87 -1.90 11.88 6.43
C GLN A 87 -2.31 11.28 5.09
N LYS A 88 -3.15 11.97 4.34
CA LYS A 88 -3.62 11.58 3.01
C LYS A 88 -4.01 12.82 2.21
N ASN A 89 -3.82 12.76 0.91
CA ASN A 89 -4.31 13.78 -0.01
C ASN A 89 -4.36 13.25 -1.44
N THR A 90 -4.79 14.12 -2.35
CA THR A 90 -4.91 13.84 -3.77
C THR A 90 -4.41 15.05 -4.54
N THR A 91 -3.64 14.84 -5.60
CA THR A 91 -3.26 15.90 -6.53
C THR A 91 -3.55 15.47 -7.96
N THR A 92 -3.92 16.44 -8.80
CA THR A 92 -4.22 16.22 -10.21
C THR A 92 -3.33 17.13 -11.04
N PHE A 93 -2.77 16.58 -12.10
CA PHE A 93 -1.85 17.30 -13.00
C PHE A 93 -1.96 16.78 -14.44
N GLU A 94 -1.47 17.57 -15.38
CA GLU A 94 -1.38 17.13 -16.77
C GLU A 94 -0.12 16.27 -16.96
N PHE A 95 -0.36 15.02 -17.30
CA PHE A 95 0.68 14.05 -17.62
C PHE A 95 1.05 14.16 -19.09
N GLU A 96 2.34 14.31 -19.35
CA GLU A 96 2.91 14.34 -20.70
C GLU A 96 4.22 13.57 -20.71
N SER A 97 4.26 12.44 -21.39
CA SER A 97 5.50 11.65 -21.53
C SER A 97 5.42 10.67 -22.69
N SER A 98 6.56 10.37 -23.30
CA SER A 98 6.73 9.28 -24.26
C SER A 98 7.22 7.98 -23.63
N LYS A 99 7.51 8.00 -22.32
CA LYS A 99 8.03 6.87 -21.55
C LYS A 99 7.27 6.72 -20.24
N THR A 100 7.28 5.52 -19.70
CA THR A 100 6.78 5.25 -18.35
C THR A 100 7.46 6.17 -17.34
N VAL A 101 6.66 6.81 -16.49
CA VAL A 101 7.13 7.75 -15.47
C VAL A 101 6.81 7.18 -14.10
N GLN A 102 7.80 7.18 -13.23
CA GLN A 102 7.67 6.75 -11.85
C GLN A 102 7.59 7.96 -10.91
N TYR A 103 6.73 7.84 -9.92
CA TYR A 103 6.55 8.84 -8.85
C TYR A 103 6.84 8.22 -7.51
N LYS A 104 7.32 9.04 -6.57
CA LYS A 104 7.61 8.65 -5.19
C LYS A 104 6.99 9.60 -4.20
N LEU A 105 6.47 9.07 -3.11
CA LEU A 105 6.02 9.81 -1.93
C LEU A 105 7.16 9.85 -0.92
N VAL A 106 7.55 11.03 -0.50
CA VAL A 106 8.67 11.26 0.42
C VAL A 106 8.17 11.94 1.67
N ALA A 107 8.56 11.42 2.83
CA ALA A 107 8.44 12.13 4.10
C ALA A 107 9.52 13.22 4.13
N TYR A 108 9.10 14.48 3.97
CA TYR A 108 10.01 15.62 3.77
C TYR A 108 11.01 15.79 4.92
N ASP A 109 10.54 15.64 6.15
CA ASP A 109 11.37 15.85 7.34
C ASP A 109 12.43 14.76 7.55
N GLN A 110 12.22 13.57 6.97
CA GLN A 110 13.09 12.42 7.12
C GLN A 110 13.85 12.07 5.83
N GLU A 111 13.57 12.75 4.75
CA GLU A 111 14.08 12.46 3.40
C GLU A 111 13.87 10.99 2.98
N GLN A 112 12.86 10.34 3.58
CA GLN A 112 12.57 8.93 3.38
C GLN A 112 11.47 8.75 2.35
N THR A 113 11.72 7.91 1.35
CA THR A 113 10.68 7.48 0.41
C THR A 113 9.80 6.42 1.06
N ILE A 114 8.49 6.65 1.07
CA ILE A 114 7.51 5.80 1.72
C ILE A 114 6.82 4.88 0.71
N ALA A 115 6.54 5.39 -0.49
CA ALA A 115 5.81 4.65 -1.51
C ALA A 115 6.20 5.08 -2.91
N TYR A 116 6.00 4.18 -3.87
CA TYR A 116 6.19 4.42 -5.30
C TYR A 116 4.92 4.08 -6.08
N THR A 117 4.73 4.77 -7.18
CA THR A 117 3.78 4.41 -8.23
C THR A 117 4.33 4.78 -9.59
N HIS A 118 3.67 4.36 -10.66
CA HIS A 118 4.06 4.73 -12.00
C HIS A 118 2.84 4.90 -12.91
N ILE A 119 3.02 5.65 -13.98
CA ILE A 119 2.09 5.72 -15.10
C ILE A 119 2.82 5.09 -16.29
N GLU A 120 2.33 3.94 -16.72
CA GLU A 120 2.89 3.22 -17.86
C GLU A 120 2.49 3.91 -19.16
N VAL A 121 3.46 4.16 -20.03
CA VAL A 121 3.20 4.60 -21.41
C VAL A 121 3.40 3.40 -22.34
N SER A 122 2.34 3.05 -23.05
CA SER A 122 2.36 1.96 -24.04
C SER A 122 1.76 2.42 -25.36
N TRP A 123 1.92 1.61 -26.40
CA TRP A 123 1.35 1.88 -27.72
C TRP A 123 0.54 0.70 -28.23
N VAL A 124 -0.39 0.99 -29.13
CA VAL A 124 -1.21 -0.05 -29.75
C VAL A 124 -0.37 -0.80 -30.78
N HIS A 125 -0.13 -2.08 -30.54
CA HIS A 125 0.45 -2.97 -31.52
C HIS A 125 -0.62 -3.29 -32.57
N LYS A 126 -0.45 -2.79 -33.80
CA LYS A 126 -1.27 -3.26 -34.92
C LYS A 126 -0.88 -4.71 -35.20
N ALA A 127 -1.78 -5.65 -34.89
CA ALA A 127 -1.63 -7.02 -35.34
C ALA A 127 -1.53 -6.99 -36.87
N SER A 128 -0.42 -7.48 -37.43
CA SER A 128 -0.28 -7.64 -38.86
C SER A 128 -1.40 -8.56 -39.35
N PRO A 129 -2.23 -8.14 -40.33
CA PRO A 129 -3.25 -9.01 -40.88
C PRO A 129 -2.58 -10.28 -41.35
N ARG A 130 -2.92 -11.44 -40.80
CA ARG A 130 -2.48 -12.72 -41.30
C ARG A 130 -2.87 -12.77 -42.77
N LYS A 131 -1.92 -12.67 -43.69
CA LYS A 131 -2.14 -12.95 -45.11
C LYS A 131 -2.66 -14.36 -45.20
N ARG A 132 -3.98 -14.54 -45.37
CA ARG A 132 -4.57 -15.82 -45.73
C ARG A 132 -4.03 -16.17 -47.07
N ARG A 133 -3.08 -17.12 -47.09
CA ARG A 133 -2.57 -17.70 -48.32
C ARG A 133 -3.67 -18.58 -48.87
N TRP A 134 -4.48 -18.00 -49.77
CA TRP A 134 -5.42 -18.79 -50.54
C TRP A 134 -4.59 -19.72 -51.41
N ARG A 135 -4.56 -20.99 -51.08
CA ARG A 135 -4.07 -22.01 -52.00
C ARG A 135 -5.18 -22.18 -53.02
N LEU A 136 -4.96 -21.58 -54.19
CA LEU A 136 -5.67 -21.97 -55.40
C LEU A 136 -5.05 -23.30 -55.82
N PHE A 137 -5.87 -24.29 -55.94
CA PHE A 137 -5.47 -25.64 -56.42
C PHE A 137 -5.04 -25.57 -57.87
#